data_90bcce22e9086f7ccb2d99830945f974
#
_entry.id   90bcce22e9086f7ccb2d99830945f974
#
_cell.length_a   1.000
_cell.length_b   1.000
_cell.length_c   1.000
_cell.angle_alpha   90.00
_cell.angle_beta   90.00
_cell.angle_gamma   90.00
#
_symmetry.space_group_name_H-M   'P 1'
#
loop_
_entity.id
_entity.type
_entity.pdbx_description
1 polymer ?
#
loop_
_entity_poly.entity_id
_entity_poly.type
_entity_poly.pdbx_seq_one_letter_code
_entity_poly.pdbx_strand_id
1 'polypeptide(L)'
;MRVPLLSHVIIHTDGACKGNPGPGGWGAILQTGGGHEKELCGGEPLTTNNRMELMGAIRALEALTRPCRVDLHTDSRYVMDGITKWIGPWKARGWKTAEKKPVKNEDLWKRLDAARARHEVKWHWVKGHAGHELNERADQLANRGIEDMRAG
;
A
#
# COMPACT_ATOMS: atom_id res chain seq x y z
N MET A 1 -35.83 2.26 1.51
CA MET A 1 -34.85 1.32 0.93
C MET A 1 -33.55 1.34 1.75
N ARG A 2 -33.06 0.21 2.14
CA ARG A 2 -31.82 0.14 2.89
C ARG A 2 -30.63 0.21 1.94
N VAL A 3 -29.66 1.08 2.26
CA VAL A 3 -28.38 1.08 1.60
C VAL A 3 -27.55 -0.03 2.25
N PRO A 4 -26.98 -0.98 1.49
CA PRO A 4 -26.12 -2.01 2.07
C PRO A 4 -24.93 -1.40 2.78
N LEU A 5 -24.61 -1.91 3.97
CA LEU A 5 -23.41 -1.51 4.67
C LEU A 5 -22.19 -2.14 3.97
N LEU A 6 -21.13 -1.35 3.80
CA LEU A 6 -19.90 -1.86 3.25
C LEU A 6 -19.21 -2.80 4.25
N SER A 7 -18.62 -3.88 3.74
CA SER A 7 -17.81 -4.77 4.56
C SER A 7 -16.60 -4.00 5.09
N HIS A 8 -16.28 -4.23 6.36
CA HIS A 8 -15.11 -3.58 6.99
C HIS A 8 -13.89 -4.48 6.88
N VAL A 9 -12.81 -3.93 6.37
CA VAL A 9 -11.55 -4.63 6.22
C VAL A 9 -10.43 -3.80 6.86
N ILE A 10 -9.61 -4.46 7.65
CA ILE A 10 -8.42 -3.83 8.26
C ILE A 10 -7.21 -4.35 7.51
N ILE A 11 -6.37 -3.43 7.03
CA ILE A 11 -5.20 -3.77 6.22
C ILE A 11 -3.94 -3.22 6.87
N HIS A 12 -2.89 -4.04 6.90
CA HIS A 12 -1.54 -3.63 7.29
C HIS A 12 -0.61 -3.94 6.14
N THR A 13 0.21 -2.96 5.74
CA THR A 13 1.13 -3.12 4.61
C THR A 13 2.55 -2.70 4.99
N ASP A 14 3.52 -3.25 4.29
CA ASP A 14 4.90 -2.83 4.40
C ASP A 14 5.65 -3.09 3.09
N GLY A 15 6.77 -2.41 2.94
CA GLY A 15 7.68 -2.57 1.81
C GLY A 15 9.11 -2.66 2.29
N ALA A 16 9.93 -3.39 1.55
CA ALA A 16 11.34 -3.56 1.86
C ALA A 16 12.14 -3.55 0.57
N CYS A 17 13.39 -3.09 0.65
CA CYS A 17 14.27 -3.08 -0.51
C CYS A 17 15.70 -3.29 -0.05
N LYS A 18 16.41 -4.20 -0.73
CA LYS A 18 17.82 -4.49 -0.43
C LYS A 18 18.70 -3.68 -1.37
N GLY A 19 19.35 -2.63 -0.81
CA GLY A 19 20.09 -1.68 -1.62
C GLY A 19 19.13 -0.84 -2.48
N ASN A 20 18.84 0.32 -2.11
CA ASN A 20 17.80 1.19 -2.69
C ASN A 20 18.37 2.09 -3.80
N PRO A 21 18.32 1.73 -5.13
CA PRO A 21 17.53 0.63 -5.71
C PRO A 21 18.16 -0.75 -5.57
N GLY A 22 17.31 -1.76 -5.73
CA GLY A 22 17.73 -3.15 -5.66
C GLY A 22 16.53 -4.08 -5.61
N PRO A 23 16.73 -5.37 -5.27
CA PRO A 23 15.61 -6.29 -5.09
C PRO A 23 14.73 -5.80 -3.95
N GLY A 24 13.43 -5.78 -4.16
CA GLY A 24 12.48 -5.34 -3.15
C GLY A 24 11.25 -6.21 -3.10
N GLY A 25 10.50 -6.08 -2.01
CA GLY A 25 9.26 -6.80 -1.82
C GLY A 25 8.26 -5.98 -1.04
N TRP A 26 7.01 -6.42 -1.10
CA TRP A 26 5.90 -5.83 -0.36
C TRP A 26 5.11 -6.93 0.34
N GLY A 27 4.46 -6.57 1.42
CA GLY A 27 3.58 -7.46 2.16
C GLY A 27 2.32 -6.75 2.59
N ALA A 28 1.24 -7.53 2.70
CA ALA A 28 -0.03 -7.01 3.16
C ALA A 28 -0.79 -8.09 3.93
N ILE A 29 -1.47 -7.68 5.00
CA ILE A 29 -2.36 -8.54 5.77
C ILE A 29 -3.74 -7.89 5.75
N LEU A 30 -4.73 -8.66 5.30
CA LEU A 30 -6.12 -8.20 5.22
C LEU A 30 -6.95 -8.98 6.22
N GLN A 31 -7.62 -8.29 7.14
CA GLN A 31 -8.48 -8.90 8.15
C GLN A 31 -9.91 -8.43 7.99
N THR A 32 -10.86 -9.36 8.03
CA THR A 32 -12.29 -9.05 8.00
C THR A 32 -12.92 -9.28 9.37
N GLY A 33 -14.12 -8.72 9.57
CA GLY A 33 -14.82 -8.81 10.85
C GLY A 33 -15.21 -10.22 11.28
N GLY A 34 -15.20 -11.18 10.36
CA GLY A 34 -15.51 -12.58 10.66
C GLY A 34 -14.31 -13.39 11.13
N GLY A 35 -13.19 -12.75 11.40
CA GLY A 35 -11.98 -13.45 11.82
C GLY A 35 -11.18 -14.03 10.67
N HIS A 36 -11.56 -13.76 9.44
CA HIS A 36 -10.82 -14.21 8.27
C HIS A 36 -9.61 -13.31 8.04
N GLU A 37 -8.51 -13.92 7.66
CA GLU A 37 -7.27 -13.23 7.43
C GLU A 37 -6.64 -13.73 6.14
N LYS A 38 -6.12 -12.79 5.32
CA LYS A 38 -5.43 -13.12 4.09
C LYS A 38 -4.10 -12.40 4.06
N GLU A 39 -3.05 -13.14 3.71
CA GLU A 39 -1.71 -12.59 3.55
C GLU A 39 -1.34 -12.54 2.08
N LEU A 40 -0.75 -11.43 1.67
CA LEU A 40 -0.26 -11.23 0.31
C LEU A 40 1.19 -10.78 0.38
N CYS A 41 1.98 -11.21 -0.59
CA CYS A 41 3.34 -10.69 -0.74
C CYS A 41 3.78 -10.80 -2.19
N GLY A 42 4.79 -10.03 -2.54
CA GLY A 42 5.38 -10.08 -3.87
C GLY A 42 6.72 -9.36 -3.88
N GLY A 43 7.45 -9.48 -4.97
CA GLY A 43 8.77 -8.87 -5.09
C GLY A 43 9.09 -8.47 -6.51
N GLU A 44 10.08 -7.59 -6.63
CA GLU A 44 10.60 -7.12 -7.91
C GLU A 44 12.13 -7.12 -7.87
N PRO A 45 12.80 -7.51 -8.99
CA PRO A 45 14.24 -7.65 -8.98
C PRO A 45 15.00 -6.31 -8.92
N LEU A 46 14.37 -5.23 -9.36
CA LEU A 46 14.97 -3.89 -9.29
C LEU A 46 13.87 -2.86 -9.02
N THR A 47 13.90 -2.31 -7.82
CA THR A 47 12.87 -1.37 -7.38
C THR A 47 13.43 -0.46 -6.27
N THR A 48 12.57 0.29 -5.61
CA THR A 48 12.94 1.13 -4.48
C THR A 48 12.01 0.86 -3.30
N ASN A 49 12.43 1.27 -2.11
CA ASN A 49 11.61 1.13 -0.92
C ASN A 49 10.26 1.82 -1.09
N ASN A 50 10.26 3.06 -1.60
CA ASN A 50 9.02 3.81 -1.78
C ASN A 50 8.06 3.12 -2.75
N ARG A 51 8.57 2.54 -3.84
CA ARG A 51 7.73 1.80 -4.76
C ARG A 51 7.11 0.57 -4.10
N MET A 52 7.86 -0.13 -3.26
CA MET A 52 7.34 -1.32 -2.57
C MET A 52 6.31 -0.94 -1.50
N GLU A 53 6.50 0.19 -0.83
CA GLU A 53 5.49 0.70 0.09
C GLU A 53 4.17 1.00 -0.64
N LEU A 54 4.25 1.63 -1.81
CA LEU A 54 3.09 1.88 -2.66
C LEU A 54 2.45 0.57 -3.12
N MET A 55 3.26 -0.39 -3.57
CA MET A 55 2.75 -1.68 -4.06
C MET A 55 2.00 -2.46 -3.00
N GLY A 56 2.46 -2.44 -1.76
CA GLY A 56 1.73 -3.09 -0.66
C GLY A 56 0.30 -2.57 -0.54
N ALA A 57 0.15 -1.25 -0.52
CA ALA A 57 -1.18 -0.63 -0.45
C ALA A 57 -2.02 -0.91 -1.70
N ILE A 58 -1.42 -0.78 -2.88
CA ILE A 58 -2.10 -1.03 -4.16
C ILE A 58 -2.63 -2.45 -4.23
N ARG A 59 -1.77 -3.43 -4.01
CA ARG A 59 -2.14 -4.84 -4.17
C ARG A 59 -3.16 -5.27 -3.11
N ALA A 60 -3.07 -4.72 -1.90
CA ALA A 60 -4.06 -5.00 -0.86
C ALA A 60 -5.45 -4.49 -1.27
N LEU A 61 -5.54 -3.26 -1.75
CA LEU A 61 -6.82 -2.69 -2.17
C LEU A 61 -7.36 -3.38 -3.43
N GLU A 62 -6.48 -3.73 -4.37
CA GLU A 62 -6.88 -4.43 -5.59
C GLU A 62 -7.38 -5.85 -5.33
N ALA A 63 -6.96 -6.46 -4.23
CA ALA A 63 -7.39 -7.81 -3.87
C ALA A 63 -8.85 -7.86 -3.40
N LEU A 64 -9.42 -6.72 -3.03
CA LEU A 64 -10.82 -6.65 -2.60
C LEU A 64 -11.74 -6.69 -3.83
N THR A 65 -12.66 -7.64 -3.85
CA THR A 65 -13.51 -7.91 -5.02
C THR A 65 -14.75 -7.04 -5.11
N ARG A 66 -15.06 -6.28 -4.04
CA ARG A 66 -16.21 -5.38 -3.99
C ARG A 66 -15.85 -4.16 -3.15
N PRO A 67 -16.63 -3.06 -3.24
CA PRO A 67 -16.38 -1.89 -2.41
C PRO A 67 -16.41 -2.25 -0.93
N CYS A 68 -15.42 -1.76 -0.18
CA CYS A 68 -15.28 -2.01 1.25
C CYS A 68 -14.98 -0.71 1.98
N ARG A 69 -15.27 -0.73 3.29
CA ARG A 69 -14.77 0.28 4.20
C ARG A 69 -13.45 -0.24 4.75
N VAL A 70 -12.38 0.48 4.52
CA VAL A 70 -11.02 0.01 4.79
C VAL A 70 -10.32 0.93 5.79
N ASP A 71 -9.71 0.32 6.81
CA ASP A 71 -8.72 0.99 7.64
C ASP A 71 -7.36 0.43 7.23
N LEU A 72 -6.55 1.25 6.55
CA LEU A 72 -5.25 0.84 6.05
C LEU A 72 -4.14 1.46 6.88
N HIS A 73 -3.32 0.60 7.48
CA HIS A 73 -2.21 0.99 8.34
C HIS A 73 -0.89 0.84 7.60
N THR A 74 -0.07 1.88 7.62
CA THR A 74 1.25 1.86 7.02
C THR A 74 2.23 2.65 7.89
N ASP A 75 3.50 2.24 7.91
CA ASP A 75 4.55 3.00 8.58
C ASP A 75 5.27 3.94 7.60
N SER A 76 4.85 3.96 6.34
CA SER A 76 5.46 4.80 5.31
C SER A 76 4.93 6.23 5.35
N ARG A 77 5.78 7.17 5.75
CA ARG A 77 5.46 8.59 5.65
C ARG A 77 5.23 9.01 4.21
N TYR A 78 5.99 8.43 3.29
CA TYR A 78 5.87 8.71 1.87
C TYR A 78 4.44 8.43 1.36
N VAL A 79 3.90 7.25 1.71
CA VAL A 79 2.53 6.89 1.32
C VAL A 79 1.52 7.81 1.98
N MET A 80 1.65 8.03 3.30
CA MET A 80 0.71 8.87 4.05
C MET A 80 0.70 10.30 3.52
N ASP A 81 1.86 10.91 3.36
CA ASP A 81 1.94 12.29 2.90
C ASP A 81 1.46 12.43 1.46
N GLY A 82 1.76 11.45 0.62
CA GLY A 82 1.29 11.46 -0.76
C GLY A 82 -0.23 11.44 -0.86
N ILE A 83 -0.86 10.53 -0.12
CA ILE A 83 -2.31 10.38 -0.15
C ILE A 83 -3.02 11.59 0.49
N THR A 84 -2.48 12.13 1.56
CA THR A 84 -3.17 13.19 2.32
C THR A 84 -2.81 14.60 1.87
N LYS A 85 -1.63 14.80 1.27
CA LYS A 85 -1.13 16.15 0.98
C LYS A 85 -0.79 16.38 -0.49
N TRP A 86 -0.23 15.39 -1.19
CA TRP A 86 0.37 15.63 -2.51
C TRP A 86 -0.52 15.27 -3.69
N ILE A 87 -1.32 14.23 -3.55
CA ILE A 87 -2.06 13.67 -4.69
C ILE A 87 -3.10 14.65 -5.24
N GLY A 88 -3.76 15.42 -4.38
CA GLY A 88 -4.73 16.43 -4.81
C GLY A 88 -4.11 17.48 -5.72
N PRO A 89 -3.04 18.19 -5.27
CA PRO A 89 -2.34 19.14 -6.12
C PRO A 89 -1.78 18.51 -7.41
N TRP A 90 -1.24 17.29 -7.34
CA TRP A 90 -0.74 16.62 -8.53
C TRP A 90 -1.84 16.40 -9.57
N LYS A 91 -2.99 15.93 -9.13
CA LYS A 91 -4.14 15.73 -10.04
C LYS A 91 -4.58 17.03 -10.67
N ALA A 92 -4.62 18.11 -9.89
CA ALA A 92 -5.00 19.44 -10.39
C ALA A 92 -4.01 19.95 -11.45
N ARG A 93 -2.74 19.51 -11.39
CA ARG A 93 -1.71 19.90 -12.34
C ARG A 93 -1.51 18.92 -13.48
N GLY A 94 -2.38 17.94 -13.63
CA GLY A 94 -2.23 16.89 -14.64
C GLY A 94 -1.07 15.94 -14.34
N TRP A 95 -0.86 15.62 -13.06
CA TRP A 95 0.21 14.73 -12.57
C TRP A 95 1.60 15.29 -12.78
N LYS A 96 1.75 16.59 -12.53
CA LYS A 96 3.03 17.27 -12.58
C LYS A 96 3.32 17.94 -11.26
N THR A 97 4.61 18.08 -10.95
CA THR A 97 5.06 18.85 -9.77
C THR A 97 4.82 20.34 -9.99
N ALA A 98 5.02 21.13 -8.94
CA ALA A 98 4.93 22.60 -9.04
C ALA A 98 5.90 23.17 -10.08
N GLU A 99 7.00 22.44 -10.34
CA GLU A 99 8.02 22.82 -11.32
C GLU A 99 7.73 22.29 -12.72
N LYS A 100 6.53 21.77 -12.94
CA LYS A 100 6.05 21.20 -14.21
C LYS A 100 6.80 19.96 -14.67
N LYS A 101 7.44 19.23 -13.73
CA LYS A 101 8.10 17.95 -14.01
C LYS A 101 7.14 16.80 -13.73
N PRO A 102 7.29 15.65 -14.41
CA PRO A 102 6.48 14.47 -14.08
C PRO A 102 6.63 14.08 -12.62
N VAL A 103 5.53 13.64 -11.99
CA VAL A 103 5.55 13.18 -10.61
C VAL A 103 6.36 11.88 -10.55
N LYS A 104 7.28 11.80 -9.57
CA LYS A 104 8.05 10.58 -9.34
C LYS A 104 7.12 9.44 -8.93
N ASN A 105 7.32 8.26 -9.50
CA ASN A 105 6.46 7.09 -9.27
C ASN A 105 5.00 7.35 -9.70
N GLU A 106 4.82 8.19 -10.71
CA GLU A 106 3.50 8.56 -11.22
C GLU A 106 2.64 7.33 -11.54
N ASP A 107 3.23 6.31 -12.15
CA ASP A 107 2.54 5.06 -12.49
C ASP A 107 1.87 4.43 -11.27
N LEU A 108 2.59 4.32 -10.18
CA LEU A 108 2.07 3.71 -8.96
C LEU A 108 1.10 4.63 -8.22
N TRP A 109 1.36 5.93 -8.20
CA TRP A 109 0.43 6.88 -7.58
C TRP A 109 -0.93 6.90 -8.28
N LYS A 110 -0.93 6.84 -9.61
CA LYS A 110 -2.18 6.75 -10.38
C LYS A 110 -2.92 5.46 -10.10
N ARG A 111 -2.18 4.36 -10.02
CA ARG A 111 -2.76 3.05 -9.73
C ARG A 111 -3.35 3.00 -8.32
N LEU A 112 -2.65 3.58 -7.35
CA LEU A 112 -3.15 3.67 -5.98
C LEU A 112 -4.41 4.53 -5.90
N ASP A 113 -4.41 5.67 -6.59
CA ASP A 113 -5.58 6.55 -6.63
C ASP A 113 -6.81 5.83 -7.20
N ALA A 114 -6.62 5.07 -8.28
CA ALA A 114 -7.71 4.28 -8.87
C ALA A 114 -8.19 3.18 -7.92
N ALA A 115 -7.25 2.49 -7.26
CA ALA A 115 -7.61 1.41 -6.35
C ALA A 115 -8.38 1.92 -5.13
N ARG A 116 -7.94 3.03 -4.54
CA ARG A 116 -8.62 3.58 -3.35
C ARG A 116 -10.00 4.16 -3.68
N ALA A 117 -10.18 4.64 -4.91
CA ALA A 117 -11.46 5.26 -5.31
C ALA A 117 -12.63 4.27 -5.28
N ARG A 118 -12.34 2.97 -5.33
CA ARG A 118 -13.36 1.92 -5.27
C ARG A 118 -13.86 1.65 -3.85
N HIS A 119 -13.21 2.20 -2.83
CA HIS A 119 -13.47 1.91 -1.43
C HIS A 119 -13.55 3.18 -0.61
N GLU A 120 -14.03 3.05 0.64
CA GLU A 120 -13.93 4.12 1.63
C GLU A 120 -12.70 3.81 2.49
N VAL A 121 -11.57 4.47 2.21
CA VAL A 121 -10.31 4.17 2.88
C VAL A 121 -9.97 5.24 3.89
N LYS A 122 -9.73 4.82 5.14
CA LYS A 122 -9.12 5.65 6.17
C LYS A 122 -7.66 5.22 6.29
N TRP A 123 -6.77 6.19 6.20
CA TRP A 123 -5.34 5.96 6.23
C TRP A 123 -4.80 6.22 7.63
N HIS A 124 -4.07 5.24 8.18
CA HIS A 124 -3.50 5.32 9.51
C HIS A 124 -1.99 5.18 9.45
N TRP A 125 -1.27 6.16 9.99
CA TRP A 125 0.17 6.06 10.08
C TRP A 125 0.55 5.37 11.38
N VAL A 126 1.44 4.37 11.29
CA VAL A 126 1.95 3.62 12.42
C VAL A 126 3.44 3.94 12.56
N LYS A 127 3.85 4.37 13.74
CA LYS A 127 5.24 4.77 13.97
C LYS A 127 6.11 3.53 14.20
N GLY A 128 6.93 3.18 13.19
CA GLY A 128 7.89 2.10 13.29
C GLY A 128 7.25 0.73 13.47
N HIS A 129 8.08 -0.29 13.67
CA HIS A 129 7.63 -1.68 13.82
C HIS A 129 7.46 -2.12 15.26
N ALA A 130 8.07 -1.40 16.21
CA ALA A 130 8.13 -1.82 17.59
C ALA A 130 6.74 -1.90 18.23
N GLY A 131 6.39 -3.07 18.77
CA GLY A 131 5.14 -3.27 19.48
C GLY A 131 3.91 -3.49 18.61
N HIS A 132 4.07 -3.54 17.29
CA HIS A 132 2.97 -3.77 16.36
C HIS A 132 3.12 -5.11 15.67
N GLU A 133 2.48 -6.13 16.19
CA GLU A 133 2.56 -7.49 15.66
C GLU A 133 2.20 -7.57 14.18
N LEU A 134 1.12 -6.90 13.78
CA LEU A 134 0.68 -6.96 12.38
C LEU A 134 1.64 -6.22 11.45
N ASN A 135 2.25 -5.13 11.92
CA ASN A 135 3.27 -4.45 11.14
C ASN A 135 4.53 -5.29 10.99
N GLU A 136 4.92 -5.99 12.06
CA GLU A 136 6.06 -6.91 12.00
C GLU A 136 5.80 -8.05 11.03
N ARG A 137 4.58 -8.58 11.03
CA ARG A 137 4.18 -9.63 10.08
C ARG A 137 4.19 -9.11 8.65
N ALA A 138 3.74 -7.88 8.41
CA ALA A 138 3.77 -7.28 7.08
C ALA A 138 5.21 -7.10 6.60
N ASP A 139 6.13 -6.71 7.50
CA ASP A 139 7.55 -6.61 7.19
C ASP A 139 8.13 -7.98 6.82
N GLN A 140 7.79 -9.02 7.57
CA GLN A 140 8.22 -10.39 7.27
C GLN A 140 7.71 -10.83 5.89
N LEU A 141 6.47 -10.49 5.56
CA LEU A 141 5.89 -10.81 4.25
C LEU A 141 6.62 -10.05 3.13
N ALA A 142 7.00 -8.80 3.36
CA ALA A 142 7.76 -8.04 2.37
C ALA A 142 9.10 -8.70 2.08
N ASN A 143 9.80 -9.17 3.12
CA ASN A 143 11.07 -9.89 2.97
C ASN A 143 10.86 -11.24 2.31
N ARG A 144 9.78 -11.94 2.63
CA ARG A 144 9.42 -13.19 1.97
C ARG A 144 9.16 -12.97 0.48
N GLY A 145 8.54 -11.85 0.13
CA GLY A 145 8.32 -11.49 -1.27
C GLY A 145 9.62 -11.40 -2.05
N ILE A 146 10.65 -10.82 -1.43
CA ILE A 146 11.98 -10.75 -2.04
C ILE A 146 12.55 -12.17 -2.22
N GLU A 147 12.49 -12.97 -1.19
CA GLU A 147 13.05 -14.33 -1.21
C GLU A 147 12.35 -15.22 -2.23
N ASP A 148 11.02 -15.20 -2.27
CA ASP A 148 10.24 -16.00 -3.21
C ASP A 148 10.52 -15.56 -4.64
N MET A 149 10.65 -14.28 -4.91
CA MET A 149 10.98 -13.76 -6.23
C MET A 149 12.36 -14.21 -6.68
N ARG A 150 13.34 -14.22 -5.77
CA ARG A 150 14.72 -14.61 -6.09
C ARG A 150 14.89 -16.12 -6.24
N ALA A 151 14.04 -16.91 -5.59
CA ALA A 151 14.07 -18.38 -5.68
C ALA A 151 13.38 -18.89 -6.94
N GLY A 152 12.45 -18.12 -7.46
CA GLY A 152 11.73 -18.44 -8.68
C GLY A 152 12.42 -17.85 -9.88
#